data_663295bd48daeb6cd24d48d437cebe4f
#
_entry.id   663295bd48daeb6cd24d48d437cebe4f
#
_cell.length_a   1.000
_cell.length_b   1.000
_cell.length_c   1.000
_cell.angle_alpha   90.00
_cell.angle_beta   90.00
_cell.angle_gamma   90.00
#
_symmetry.space_group_name_H-M   'P 1'
#
loop_
_entity.id
_entity.type
_entity.pdbx_description
1 polymer ?
#
loop_
_entity_poly.entity_id
_entity_poly.type
_entity_poly.pdbx_seq_one_letter_code
_entity_poly.pdbx_strand_id
1 'polypeptide(L)'
;MPEIIPAILEQDFSEIKDKISTVRGIVSVAQIDFCDGIFVPTRTWPFSSGGGDDPHLQRILNEEEGMPFWEDIDFEFDLMVADAVENFDIYTKLGPKRMIFHIEAVGDLESFYHFLEGIDIYIRDSIEIGIAINPSTPLPQIFPLISCIDFVQLMGNDKIGHKGISLDEQVYKKIEILREKYSDLPIAVDIGVNRTTAPLLVKAGATKLVAGGAIFKTDDIIGTIEELENL
;
A
#
# COMPACT_ATOMS: atom_id res chain seq x y z
N MET A 1 -18.58 -6.31 1.89
CA MET A 1 -17.45 -6.81 2.69
C MET A 1 -16.20 -6.07 2.20
N PRO A 2 -15.39 -5.49 3.08
CA PRO A 2 -14.13 -4.88 2.70
C PRO A 2 -13.08 -5.94 2.32
N GLU A 3 -12.13 -5.60 1.46
CA GLU A 3 -10.92 -6.39 1.24
C GLU A 3 -9.95 -6.14 2.41
N ILE A 4 -9.44 -7.20 3.03
CA ILE A 4 -8.47 -7.10 4.12
C ILE A 4 -7.07 -7.39 3.59
N ILE A 5 -6.16 -6.44 3.78
CA ILE A 5 -4.82 -6.48 3.24
C ILE A 5 -3.81 -6.42 4.41
N PRO A 6 -3.11 -7.51 4.71
CA PRO A 6 -2.04 -7.50 5.71
C PRO A 6 -0.87 -6.62 5.27
N ALA A 7 -0.48 -5.60 6.07
CA ALA A 7 0.66 -4.71 5.80
C ALA A 7 1.94 -5.22 6.44
N ILE A 8 3.00 -5.31 5.66
CA ILE A 8 4.32 -5.84 6.03
C ILE A 8 5.37 -4.74 5.92
N LEU A 9 5.78 -4.20 7.07
CA LEU A 9 6.80 -3.17 7.25
C LEU A 9 8.03 -3.81 7.92
N GLU A 10 8.89 -4.50 7.14
CA GLU A 10 10.03 -5.24 7.67
C GLU A 10 11.34 -4.83 7.00
N GLN A 11 12.45 -5.02 7.75
CA GLN A 11 13.78 -4.62 7.30
C GLN A 11 14.49 -5.70 6.49
N ASP A 12 14.16 -6.96 6.73
CA ASP A 12 14.80 -8.10 6.12
C ASP A 12 13.84 -8.90 5.23
N PHE A 13 14.34 -9.39 4.11
CA PHE A 13 13.58 -10.21 3.17
C PHE A 13 13.06 -11.52 3.81
N SER A 14 13.83 -12.08 4.75
CA SER A 14 13.41 -13.26 5.52
C SER A 14 12.22 -12.98 6.43
N GLU A 15 12.16 -11.80 7.07
CA GLU A 15 11.03 -11.38 7.89
C GLU A 15 9.77 -11.16 7.05
N ILE A 16 9.92 -10.60 5.84
CA ILE A 16 8.83 -10.49 4.85
C ILE A 16 8.30 -11.89 4.52
N LYS A 17 9.18 -12.84 4.18
CA LYS A 17 8.83 -14.22 3.88
C LYS A 17 8.09 -14.90 5.03
N ASP A 18 8.57 -14.73 6.26
CA ASP A 18 7.95 -15.31 7.44
C ASP A 18 6.52 -14.78 7.63
N LYS A 19 6.29 -13.48 7.49
CA LYS A 19 4.96 -12.87 7.59
C LYS A 19 4.02 -13.32 6.48
N ILE A 20 4.48 -13.33 5.23
CA ILE A 20 3.67 -13.83 4.11
C ILE A 20 3.26 -15.29 4.36
N SER A 21 4.17 -16.11 4.92
CA SER A 21 3.86 -17.52 5.22
C SER A 21 2.68 -17.71 6.18
N THR A 22 2.39 -16.72 7.04
CA THR A 22 1.28 -16.77 8.00
C THR A 22 -0.07 -16.37 7.43
N VAL A 23 -0.09 -15.64 6.30
CA VAL A 23 -1.33 -15.10 5.70
C VAL A 23 -1.64 -15.66 4.31
N ARG A 24 -0.67 -16.33 3.65
CA ARG A 24 -0.90 -16.98 2.35
C ARG A 24 -1.97 -18.05 2.46
N GLY A 25 -2.86 -18.09 1.46
CA GLY A 25 -3.99 -19.02 1.46
C GLY A 25 -5.17 -18.59 2.35
N ILE A 26 -5.02 -17.45 3.08
CA ILE A 26 -6.09 -16.81 3.85
C ILE A 26 -6.58 -15.55 3.12
N VAL A 27 -5.64 -14.70 2.68
CA VAL A 27 -5.93 -13.51 1.88
C VAL A 27 -5.35 -13.65 0.47
N SER A 28 -5.89 -12.89 -0.48
CA SER A 28 -5.41 -12.87 -1.87
C SER A 28 -4.25 -11.91 -2.10
N VAL A 29 -4.11 -10.87 -1.27
CA VAL A 29 -3.11 -9.79 -1.43
C VAL A 29 -2.47 -9.46 -0.09
N ALA A 30 -1.16 -9.20 -0.08
CA ALA A 30 -0.43 -8.61 1.05
C ALA A 30 0.28 -7.32 0.61
N GLN A 31 0.25 -6.29 1.45
CA GLN A 31 0.99 -5.04 1.22
C GLN A 31 2.42 -5.17 1.73
N ILE A 32 3.39 -4.74 0.90
CA ILE A 32 4.79 -4.58 1.27
C ILE A 32 5.11 -3.09 1.28
N ASP A 33 5.56 -2.60 2.43
CA ASP A 33 5.87 -1.20 2.66
C ASP A 33 7.33 -0.92 2.30
N PHE A 34 7.58 -0.20 1.21
CA PHE A 34 8.90 0.25 0.80
C PHE A 34 9.21 1.61 1.41
N CYS A 35 10.18 1.67 2.33
CA CYS A 35 10.62 2.90 3.00
C CYS A 35 12.11 3.10 2.75
N ASP A 36 12.51 4.21 2.13
CA ASP A 36 13.89 4.49 1.71
C ASP A 36 14.76 5.20 2.75
N GLY A 37 14.15 5.74 3.81
CA GLY A 37 14.83 6.56 4.81
C GLY A 37 15.06 8.00 4.34
N ILE A 38 14.48 8.42 3.21
CA ILE A 38 14.54 9.77 2.61
C ILE A 38 13.18 10.43 2.67
N PHE A 39 12.16 9.85 2.04
CA PHE A 39 10.78 10.33 2.13
C PHE A 39 10.19 10.12 3.53
N VAL A 40 10.45 8.96 4.11
CA VAL A 40 10.15 8.66 5.52
C VAL A 40 11.42 8.24 6.26
N PRO A 41 11.56 8.51 7.58
CA PRO A 41 12.80 8.20 8.31
C PRO A 41 13.07 6.69 8.48
N THR A 42 12.05 5.86 8.35
CA THR A 42 12.15 4.39 8.42
C THR A 42 12.82 3.84 7.16
N ARG A 43 13.56 2.75 7.31
CA ARG A 43 14.06 1.95 6.19
C ARG A 43 13.54 0.54 6.30
N THR A 44 12.98 0.03 5.21
CA THR A 44 12.58 -1.36 5.06
C THR A 44 13.40 -2.03 3.97
N TRP A 45 13.23 -3.33 3.77
CA TRP A 45 13.81 -4.00 2.63
C TRP A 45 13.37 -3.33 1.31
N PRO A 46 14.24 -3.16 0.30
CA PRO A 46 15.66 -3.52 0.27
C PRO A 46 16.59 -2.44 0.86
N PHE A 47 16.09 -1.26 1.20
CA PHE A 47 16.88 -0.08 1.60
C PHE A 47 17.63 -0.25 2.94
N SER A 48 17.15 -1.14 3.80
CA SER A 48 17.80 -1.50 5.06
C SER A 48 19.01 -2.42 4.87
N SER A 49 19.05 -3.19 3.77
CA SER A 49 20.03 -4.24 3.51
C SER A 49 20.93 -3.96 2.30
N GLY A 50 21.08 -2.70 1.91
CA GLY A 50 21.99 -2.29 0.83
C GLY A 50 21.31 -1.58 -0.35
N GLY A 51 20.00 -1.42 -0.33
CA GLY A 51 19.26 -0.78 -1.42
C GLY A 51 19.40 -1.54 -2.73
N GLY A 52 19.87 -0.87 -3.78
CA GLY A 52 20.08 -1.49 -5.08
C GLY A 52 21.07 -2.65 -5.08
N ASP A 53 21.95 -2.76 -4.09
CA ASP A 53 22.92 -3.85 -3.96
C ASP A 53 22.42 -5.03 -3.10
N ASP A 54 21.16 -4.99 -2.62
CA ASP A 54 20.57 -6.09 -1.85
C ASP A 54 20.58 -7.39 -2.67
N PRO A 55 21.09 -8.52 -2.12
CA PRO A 55 21.23 -9.76 -2.88
C PRO A 55 19.92 -10.38 -3.34
N HIS A 56 18.82 -10.24 -2.57
CA HIS A 56 17.52 -10.75 -2.96
C HIS A 56 16.92 -9.88 -4.07
N LEU A 57 17.00 -8.54 -3.93
CA LEU A 57 16.58 -7.63 -4.98
C LEU A 57 17.30 -7.94 -6.29
N GLN A 58 18.63 -8.09 -6.26
CA GLN A 58 19.40 -8.40 -7.47
C GLN A 58 19.01 -9.72 -8.11
N ARG A 59 18.75 -10.78 -7.33
CA ARG A 59 18.27 -12.06 -7.88
C ARG A 59 16.88 -11.95 -8.49
N ILE A 60 15.99 -11.17 -7.88
CA ILE A 60 14.65 -10.96 -8.45
C ILE A 60 14.75 -10.18 -9.76
N LEU A 61 15.55 -9.11 -9.81
CA LEU A 61 15.76 -8.31 -11.01
C LEU A 61 16.41 -9.10 -12.17
N ASN A 62 17.18 -10.14 -11.84
CA ASN A 62 17.80 -11.07 -12.79
C ASN A 62 16.90 -12.28 -13.11
N GLU A 63 15.67 -12.34 -12.61
CA GLU A 63 14.72 -13.46 -12.81
C GLU A 63 15.24 -14.81 -12.23
N GLU A 64 16.12 -14.75 -11.23
CA GLU A 64 16.68 -15.92 -10.53
C GLU A 64 15.86 -16.26 -9.26
N GLU A 65 15.07 -15.33 -8.75
CA GLU A 65 14.20 -15.46 -7.58
C GLU A 65 12.91 -14.65 -7.83
N GLY A 66 11.84 -14.96 -7.14
CA GLY A 66 10.61 -14.16 -7.09
C GLY A 66 10.36 -13.60 -5.69
N MET A 67 9.35 -12.74 -5.56
CA MET A 67 8.83 -12.38 -4.25
C MET A 67 8.36 -13.65 -3.52
N PRO A 68 8.47 -13.71 -2.16
CA PRO A 68 8.16 -14.94 -1.43
C PRO A 68 6.71 -15.40 -1.65
N PHE A 69 6.53 -16.64 -2.10
CA PHE A 69 5.22 -17.25 -2.35
C PHE A 69 4.34 -16.55 -3.41
N TRP A 70 4.96 -15.89 -4.38
CA TRP A 70 4.27 -15.17 -5.46
C TRP A 70 3.29 -16.04 -6.28
N GLU A 71 3.40 -17.36 -6.24
CA GLU A 71 2.45 -18.28 -6.86
C GLU A 71 1.14 -18.43 -6.07
N ASP A 72 1.16 -18.09 -4.77
CA ASP A 72 0.06 -18.30 -3.83
C ASP A 72 -0.64 -17.00 -3.41
N ILE A 73 0.03 -15.83 -3.54
CA ILE A 73 -0.45 -14.54 -3.04
C ILE A 73 0.05 -13.40 -3.94
N ASP A 74 -0.83 -12.46 -4.24
CA ASP A 74 -0.50 -11.23 -4.93
C ASP A 74 0.11 -10.18 -3.97
N PHE A 75 0.84 -9.21 -4.53
CA PHE A 75 1.46 -8.12 -3.76
C PHE A 75 0.91 -6.76 -4.14
N GLU A 76 0.73 -5.94 -3.12
CA GLU A 76 0.51 -4.50 -3.23
C GLU A 76 1.76 -3.80 -2.67
N PHE A 77 2.35 -2.85 -3.42
CA PHE A 77 3.55 -2.13 -3.00
C PHE A 77 3.18 -0.71 -2.60
N ASP A 78 3.35 -0.39 -1.32
CA ASP A 78 3.22 0.97 -0.82
C ASP A 78 4.59 1.66 -0.90
N LEU A 79 4.74 2.58 -1.88
CA LEU A 79 6.01 3.21 -2.23
C LEU A 79 6.24 4.49 -1.42
N MET A 80 6.59 4.35 -0.14
CA MET A 80 7.03 5.44 0.72
C MET A 80 8.49 5.80 0.44
N VAL A 81 8.79 6.15 -0.81
CA VAL A 81 10.13 6.45 -1.34
C VAL A 81 10.14 7.76 -2.12
N ALA A 82 11.28 8.43 -2.13
CA ALA A 82 11.41 9.74 -2.78
C ALA A 82 11.47 9.66 -4.32
N ASP A 83 11.84 8.51 -4.88
CA ASP A 83 12.15 8.30 -6.30
C ASP A 83 11.28 7.20 -6.95
N ALA A 84 10.02 7.08 -6.50
CA ALA A 84 9.08 6.05 -6.97
C ALA A 84 8.86 6.08 -8.49
N VAL A 85 8.77 7.27 -9.06
CA VAL A 85 8.54 7.48 -10.50
C VAL A 85 9.80 7.12 -11.30
N GLU A 86 10.96 7.58 -10.85
CA GLU A 86 12.25 7.33 -11.51
C GLU A 86 12.62 5.84 -11.52
N ASN A 87 12.23 5.11 -10.49
CA ASN A 87 12.51 3.68 -10.34
C ASN A 87 11.29 2.77 -10.63
N PHE A 88 10.28 3.28 -11.32
CA PHE A 88 9.06 2.56 -11.64
C PHE A 88 9.32 1.18 -12.26
N ASP A 89 10.26 1.09 -13.22
CA ASP A 89 10.62 -0.16 -13.88
C ASP A 89 11.22 -1.20 -12.92
N ILE A 90 11.91 -0.76 -11.87
CA ILE A 90 12.45 -1.66 -10.85
C ILE A 90 11.30 -2.28 -10.06
N TYR A 91 10.36 -1.46 -9.58
CA TYR A 91 9.20 -1.97 -8.83
C TYR A 91 8.31 -2.86 -9.69
N THR A 92 8.12 -2.52 -10.97
CA THR A 92 7.35 -3.35 -11.91
C THR A 92 7.94 -4.76 -12.06
N LYS A 93 9.28 -4.89 -12.11
CA LYS A 93 9.97 -6.18 -12.21
C LYS A 93 9.82 -7.06 -10.98
N LEU A 94 9.46 -6.52 -9.83
CA LEU A 94 9.16 -7.30 -8.63
C LEU A 94 7.79 -8.00 -8.70
N GLY A 95 7.00 -7.73 -9.74
CA GLY A 95 5.74 -8.41 -10.01
C GLY A 95 4.56 -8.02 -9.10
N PRO A 96 4.34 -6.73 -8.78
CA PRO A 96 3.20 -6.35 -7.98
C PRO A 96 1.89 -6.47 -8.76
N LYS A 97 0.80 -6.74 -8.05
CA LYS A 97 -0.55 -6.59 -8.57
C LYS A 97 -1.02 -5.13 -8.48
N ARG A 98 -0.51 -4.39 -7.49
CA ARG A 98 -0.84 -2.99 -7.25
C ARG A 98 0.40 -2.21 -6.85
N MET A 99 0.50 -0.95 -7.29
CA MET A 99 1.50 0.02 -6.84
C MET A 99 0.84 1.29 -6.35
N ILE A 100 1.30 1.82 -5.20
CA ILE A 100 0.75 2.99 -4.54
C ILE A 100 1.83 4.06 -4.47
N PHE A 101 1.54 5.22 -5.03
CA PHE A 101 2.41 6.40 -5.02
C PHE A 101 1.90 7.42 -4.01
N HIS A 102 2.77 7.90 -3.13
CA HIS A 102 2.44 8.98 -2.20
C HIS A 102 2.45 10.32 -2.91
N ILE A 103 1.33 11.03 -2.86
CA ILE A 103 1.20 12.36 -3.51
C ILE A 103 2.19 13.36 -2.92
N GLU A 104 2.57 13.19 -1.66
CA GLU A 104 3.54 14.04 -0.97
C GLU A 104 5.00 13.76 -1.37
N ALA A 105 5.28 12.60 -2.00
CA ALA A 105 6.60 12.25 -2.51
C ALA A 105 6.82 12.76 -3.94
N VAL A 106 5.75 13.04 -4.70
CA VAL A 106 5.88 13.56 -6.05
C VAL A 106 6.16 15.06 -6.04
N GLY A 107 7.19 15.48 -6.76
CA GLY A 107 7.64 16.87 -6.74
C GLY A 107 6.70 17.82 -7.49
N ASP A 108 6.23 17.43 -8.68
CA ASP A 108 5.37 18.21 -9.56
C ASP A 108 4.17 17.39 -10.04
N LEU A 109 2.97 17.86 -9.73
CA LEU A 109 1.72 17.16 -10.04
C LEU A 109 1.43 17.04 -11.54
N GLU A 110 1.83 18.02 -12.34
CA GLU A 110 1.64 18.00 -13.80
C GLU A 110 2.52 16.93 -14.44
N SER A 111 3.79 16.89 -14.05
CA SER A 111 4.74 15.86 -14.49
C SER A 111 4.27 14.47 -14.04
N PHE A 112 3.75 14.34 -12.82
CA PHE A 112 3.21 13.08 -12.33
C PHE A 112 1.95 12.64 -13.09
N TYR A 113 1.05 13.57 -13.40
CA TYR A 113 -0.11 13.29 -14.25
C TYR A 113 0.33 12.72 -15.60
N HIS A 114 1.30 13.36 -16.27
CA HIS A 114 1.82 12.86 -17.55
C HIS A 114 2.54 11.51 -17.44
N PHE A 115 3.23 11.26 -16.32
CA PHE A 115 3.77 9.93 -16.06
C PHE A 115 2.66 8.88 -15.99
N LEU A 116 1.59 9.13 -15.23
CA LEU A 116 0.46 8.21 -15.11
C LEU A 116 -0.24 7.93 -16.45
N GLU A 117 -0.46 8.98 -17.27
CA GLU A 117 -1.02 8.83 -18.61
C GLU A 117 -0.07 8.08 -19.57
N GLY A 118 1.23 8.19 -19.34
CA GLY A 118 2.27 7.57 -20.17
C GLY A 118 2.59 6.13 -19.82
N ILE A 119 2.02 5.56 -18.74
CA ILE A 119 2.25 4.15 -18.39
C ILE A 119 1.71 3.26 -19.50
N ASP A 120 2.56 2.33 -19.96
CA ASP A 120 2.23 1.40 -21.04
C ASP A 120 0.96 0.59 -20.73
N ILE A 121 0.10 0.40 -21.74
CA ILE A 121 -1.19 -0.28 -21.58
C ILE A 121 -1.03 -1.71 -21.07
N TYR A 122 0.02 -2.42 -21.46
CA TYR A 122 0.24 -3.80 -20.98
C TYR A 122 0.62 -3.83 -19.49
N ILE A 123 1.29 -2.78 -19.00
CA ILE A 123 1.55 -2.62 -17.56
C ILE A 123 0.24 -2.31 -16.86
N ARG A 124 -0.57 -1.37 -17.39
CA ARG A 124 -1.88 -0.99 -16.84
C ARG A 124 -2.87 -2.14 -16.78
N ASP A 125 -2.83 -3.06 -17.75
CA ASP A 125 -3.68 -4.26 -17.77
C ASP A 125 -3.27 -5.28 -16.68
N SER A 126 -2.05 -5.20 -16.18
CA SER A 126 -1.48 -6.13 -15.21
C SER A 126 -1.37 -5.58 -13.81
N ILE A 127 -1.19 -4.25 -13.68
CA ILE A 127 -0.88 -3.56 -12.40
C ILE A 127 -1.88 -2.43 -12.18
N GLU A 128 -2.64 -2.51 -11.09
CA GLU A 128 -3.48 -1.41 -10.62
C GLU A 128 -2.61 -0.31 -9.99
N ILE A 129 -2.88 0.94 -10.31
CA ILE A 129 -2.16 2.10 -9.76
C ILE A 129 -3.04 2.81 -8.74
N GLY A 130 -2.52 2.97 -7.52
CA GLY A 130 -3.11 3.73 -6.45
C GLY A 130 -2.34 5.01 -6.13
N ILE A 131 -3.04 5.98 -5.52
CA ILE A 131 -2.42 7.15 -4.91
C ILE A 131 -2.70 7.15 -3.42
N ALA A 132 -1.64 7.28 -2.61
CA ALA A 132 -1.75 7.53 -1.17
C ALA A 132 -1.76 9.03 -0.88
N ILE A 133 -2.54 9.42 0.14
CA ILE A 133 -2.63 10.80 0.60
C ILE A 133 -2.76 10.86 2.13
N ASN A 134 -1.98 11.72 2.77
CA ASN A 134 -1.97 11.94 4.21
C ASN A 134 -3.22 12.70 4.71
N PRO A 135 -3.62 12.57 5.99
CA PRO A 135 -4.72 13.35 6.57
C PRO A 135 -4.56 14.87 6.39
N SER A 136 -3.36 15.41 6.58
CA SER A 136 -3.11 16.85 6.44
C SER A 136 -3.10 17.38 5.00
N THR A 137 -2.90 16.50 3.99
CA THR A 137 -2.84 16.90 2.58
C THR A 137 -4.25 17.13 2.02
N PRO A 138 -4.53 18.27 1.37
CA PRO A 138 -5.86 18.58 0.86
C PRO A 138 -6.30 17.65 -0.29
N LEU A 139 -7.48 17.05 -0.18
CA LEU A 139 -8.06 16.18 -1.22
C LEU A 139 -8.09 16.76 -2.64
N PRO A 140 -8.31 18.08 -2.88
CA PRO A 140 -8.30 18.63 -4.22
C PRO A 140 -7.02 18.38 -5.02
N GLN A 141 -5.90 18.08 -4.36
CA GLN A 141 -4.64 17.76 -5.04
C GLN A 141 -4.72 16.47 -5.88
N ILE A 142 -5.52 15.48 -5.45
CA ILE A 142 -5.65 14.22 -6.19
C ILE A 142 -6.78 14.24 -7.22
N PHE A 143 -7.70 15.22 -7.19
CA PHE A 143 -8.86 15.22 -8.11
C PHE A 143 -8.48 15.18 -9.60
N PRO A 144 -7.44 15.89 -10.07
CA PRO A 144 -7.01 15.80 -11.47
C PRO A 144 -6.49 14.41 -11.86
N LEU A 145 -6.05 13.60 -10.88
CA LEU A 145 -5.40 12.31 -11.10
C LEU A 145 -6.38 11.12 -11.08
N ILE A 146 -7.62 11.33 -10.62
CA ILE A 146 -8.60 10.25 -10.40
C ILE A 146 -8.89 9.45 -11.68
N SER A 147 -8.86 10.08 -12.85
CA SER A 147 -9.09 9.38 -14.12
C SER A 147 -7.91 8.50 -14.58
N CYS A 148 -6.75 8.63 -13.96
CA CYS A 148 -5.52 7.92 -14.30
C CYS A 148 -5.17 6.81 -13.31
N ILE A 149 -5.98 6.61 -12.25
CA ILE A 149 -5.73 5.65 -11.18
C ILE A 149 -6.90 4.70 -10.96
N ASP A 150 -6.64 3.59 -10.28
CA ASP A 150 -7.64 2.55 -10.01
C ASP A 150 -8.23 2.67 -8.61
N PHE A 151 -7.49 3.25 -7.64
CA PHE A 151 -7.95 3.43 -6.26
C PHE A 151 -7.20 4.55 -5.54
N VAL A 152 -7.74 4.98 -4.40
CA VAL A 152 -7.08 5.93 -3.48
C VAL A 152 -6.82 5.23 -2.15
N GLN A 153 -5.62 5.40 -1.61
CA GLN A 153 -5.27 5.02 -0.25
C GLN A 153 -5.23 6.26 0.64
N LEU A 154 -6.08 6.31 1.65
CA LEU A 154 -6.04 7.32 2.69
C LEU A 154 -5.13 6.83 3.82
N MET A 155 -4.05 7.57 4.09
CA MET A 155 -3.22 7.28 5.23
C MET A 155 -3.96 7.67 6.51
N GLY A 156 -4.00 6.77 7.48
CA GLY A 156 -4.69 6.97 8.75
C GLY A 156 -4.01 7.98 9.67
N ASN A 157 -2.79 8.38 9.36
CA ASN A 157 -2.02 9.37 10.12
C ASN A 157 -0.89 9.94 9.26
N ASP A 158 -0.43 11.17 9.55
CA ASP A 158 0.71 11.78 8.86
C ASP A 158 2.07 11.12 9.21
N LYS A 159 2.10 10.32 10.28
CA LYS A 159 3.30 9.56 10.68
C LYS A 159 3.37 8.24 9.93
N ILE A 160 3.55 8.30 8.62
CA ILE A 160 3.70 7.13 7.75
C ILE A 160 5.05 6.43 7.95
N GLY A 161 5.14 5.14 7.58
CA GLY A 161 6.33 4.32 7.76
C GLY A 161 6.59 3.90 9.21
N HIS A 162 5.61 3.97 10.11
CA HIS A 162 5.74 3.59 11.52
C HIS A 162 4.67 2.60 11.97
N LYS A 163 5.05 1.64 12.82
CA LYS A 163 4.12 0.67 13.44
C LYS A 163 3.40 1.27 14.66
N GLY A 164 2.13 0.92 14.85
CA GLY A 164 1.40 1.20 16.09
C GLY A 164 0.89 2.64 16.25
N ILE A 165 0.75 3.35 15.14
CA ILE A 165 0.18 4.70 15.10
C ILE A 165 -1.35 4.62 15.11
N SER A 166 -1.99 5.53 15.84
CA SER A 166 -3.46 5.65 15.89
C SER A 166 -4.01 6.37 14.68
N LEU A 167 -5.26 6.04 14.32
CA LEU A 167 -6.01 6.71 13.27
C LEU A 167 -6.30 8.17 13.62
N ASP A 168 -6.13 9.07 12.66
CA ASP A 168 -6.62 10.45 12.70
C ASP A 168 -8.09 10.47 12.21
N GLU A 169 -8.99 11.07 12.98
CA GLU A 169 -10.43 11.12 12.67
C GLU A 169 -10.76 11.90 11.38
N GLN A 170 -9.84 12.74 10.88
CA GLN A 170 -10.02 13.44 9.61
C GLN A 170 -10.19 12.48 8.42
N VAL A 171 -9.68 11.26 8.54
CA VAL A 171 -9.79 10.21 7.50
C VAL A 171 -11.25 9.88 7.19
N TYR A 172 -12.12 9.78 8.21
CA TYR A 172 -13.55 9.51 7.98
C TYR A 172 -14.18 10.54 7.06
N LYS A 173 -13.91 11.82 7.31
CA LYS A 173 -14.45 12.91 6.48
C LYS A 173 -13.90 12.88 5.06
N LYS A 174 -12.64 12.50 4.88
CA LYS A 174 -12.05 12.33 3.53
C LYS A 174 -12.71 11.19 2.77
N ILE A 175 -12.98 10.07 3.43
CA ILE A 175 -13.72 8.95 2.83
C ILE A 175 -15.10 9.41 2.36
N GLU A 176 -15.87 10.10 3.22
CA GLU A 176 -17.21 10.60 2.91
C GLU A 176 -17.19 11.54 1.69
N ILE A 177 -16.25 12.49 1.63
CA ILE A 177 -16.10 13.42 0.51
C ILE A 177 -15.76 12.68 -0.80
N LEU A 178 -14.82 11.71 -0.75
CA LEU A 178 -14.47 10.92 -1.92
C LEU A 178 -15.65 10.07 -2.38
N ARG A 179 -16.39 9.45 -1.46
CA ARG A 179 -17.55 8.62 -1.78
C ARG A 179 -18.70 9.42 -2.37
N GLU A 180 -18.93 10.64 -1.86
CA GLU A 180 -19.95 11.54 -2.42
C GLU A 180 -19.60 11.96 -3.86
N LYS A 181 -18.33 12.25 -4.11
CA LYS A 181 -17.87 12.76 -5.41
C LYS A 181 -17.59 11.64 -6.44
N TYR A 182 -17.15 10.46 -5.99
CA TYR A 182 -16.73 9.32 -6.80
C TYR A 182 -17.28 8.02 -6.20
N SER A 183 -18.55 7.70 -6.48
CA SER A 183 -19.30 6.60 -5.85
C SER A 183 -18.62 5.24 -5.98
N ASP A 184 -17.97 4.98 -7.11
CA ASP A 184 -17.41 3.68 -7.47
C ASP A 184 -15.90 3.58 -7.25
N LEU A 185 -15.23 4.68 -6.85
CA LEU A 185 -13.79 4.69 -6.61
C LEU A 185 -13.44 3.79 -5.42
N PRO A 186 -12.60 2.76 -5.57
CA PRO A 186 -12.12 1.99 -4.44
C PRO A 186 -11.30 2.86 -3.49
N ILE A 187 -11.59 2.78 -2.18
CA ILE A 187 -10.92 3.55 -1.13
C ILE A 187 -10.29 2.57 -0.15
N ALA A 188 -8.96 2.58 -0.10
CA ALA A 188 -8.17 1.91 0.91
C ALA A 188 -7.90 2.83 2.10
N VAL A 189 -7.75 2.26 3.29
CA VAL A 189 -7.24 2.97 4.47
C VAL A 189 -6.09 2.17 5.06
N ASP A 190 -4.93 2.80 5.21
CA ASP A 190 -3.77 2.27 5.90
C ASP A 190 -3.43 3.10 7.13
N ILE A 191 -2.84 2.50 8.14
CA ILE A 191 -2.55 3.04 9.48
C ILE A 191 -3.79 3.15 10.36
N GLY A 192 -3.69 2.53 11.54
CA GLY A 192 -4.69 2.63 12.61
C GLY A 192 -5.93 1.76 12.40
N VAL A 193 -5.92 0.89 11.41
CA VAL A 193 -6.96 -0.10 11.19
C VAL A 193 -6.89 -1.19 12.28
N ASN A 194 -8.00 -1.39 12.97
CA ASN A 194 -8.16 -2.38 14.04
C ASN A 194 -9.66 -2.67 14.28
N ARG A 195 -9.98 -3.60 15.18
CA ARG A 195 -11.37 -4.00 15.52
C ARG A 195 -12.30 -2.84 15.91
N THR A 196 -11.75 -1.75 16.43
CA THR A 196 -12.54 -0.57 16.85
C THR A 196 -12.76 0.40 15.68
N THR A 197 -11.74 0.64 14.87
CA THR A 197 -11.79 1.63 13.78
C THR A 197 -12.37 1.07 12.49
N ALA A 198 -12.13 -0.21 12.19
CA ALA A 198 -12.55 -0.84 10.93
C ALA A 198 -14.07 -0.73 10.65
N PRO A 199 -14.98 -1.00 11.61
CA PRO A 199 -16.42 -0.83 11.36
C PRO A 199 -16.80 0.61 11.00
N LEU A 200 -16.11 1.60 11.57
CA LEU A 200 -16.35 3.01 11.29
C LEU A 200 -15.83 3.41 9.91
N LEU A 201 -14.68 2.88 9.51
CA LEU A 201 -14.08 3.09 8.19
C LEU A 201 -14.96 2.52 7.08
N VAL A 202 -15.45 1.29 7.24
CA VAL A 202 -16.39 0.64 6.31
C VAL A 202 -17.68 1.43 6.22
N LYS A 203 -18.24 1.84 7.36
CA LYS A 203 -19.45 2.68 7.41
C LYS A 203 -19.28 4.01 6.69
N ALA A 204 -18.09 4.63 6.77
CA ALA A 204 -17.76 5.85 6.04
C ALA A 204 -17.62 5.63 4.53
N GLY A 205 -17.37 4.39 4.09
CA GLY A 205 -17.28 4.00 2.69
C GLY A 205 -15.93 3.44 2.23
N ALA A 206 -15.01 3.08 3.16
CA ALA A 206 -13.80 2.37 2.81
C ALA A 206 -14.13 0.97 2.26
N THR A 207 -13.44 0.55 1.20
CA THR A 207 -13.61 -0.75 0.54
C THR A 207 -12.43 -1.69 0.77
N LYS A 208 -11.28 -1.15 1.17
CA LYS A 208 -10.06 -1.89 1.46
C LYS A 208 -9.52 -1.44 2.83
N LEU A 209 -9.12 -2.39 3.66
CA LEU A 209 -8.57 -2.14 5.00
C LEU A 209 -7.17 -2.75 5.08
N VAL A 210 -6.16 -1.89 5.15
CA VAL A 210 -4.76 -2.28 5.28
C VAL A 210 -4.40 -2.35 6.75
N ALA A 211 -4.02 -3.53 7.23
CA ALA A 211 -3.82 -3.79 8.65
C ALA A 211 -2.52 -4.56 8.92
N GLY A 212 -1.57 -3.93 9.61
CA GLY A 212 -0.35 -4.58 10.04
C GLY A 212 -0.46 -5.13 11.46
N GLY A 213 -0.39 -4.23 12.46
CA GLY A 213 -0.35 -4.64 13.87
C GLY A 213 -1.59 -5.36 14.37
N ALA A 214 -2.77 -5.08 13.82
CA ALA A 214 -4.00 -5.76 14.19
C ALA A 214 -3.98 -7.26 13.79
N ILE A 215 -3.30 -7.59 12.69
CA ILE A 215 -3.20 -8.96 12.17
C ILE A 215 -1.98 -9.68 12.78
N PHE A 216 -0.78 -9.06 12.73
CA PHE A 216 0.46 -9.77 13.09
C PHE A 216 0.80 -9.77 14.59
N LYS A 217 0.03 -9.07 15.45
CA LYS A 217 0.23 -9.07 16.91
C LYS A 217 -0.83 -9.86 17.67
N THR A 218 -1.72 -10.56 16.96
CA THR A 218 -2.70 -11.45 17.56
C THR A 218 -2.22 -12.90 17.57
N ASP A 219 -2.68 -13.70 18.51
CA ASP A 219 -2.46 -15.14 18.53
C ASP A 219 -3.39 -15.89 17.54
N ASP A 220 -4.44 -15.21 17.04
CA ASP A 220 -5.42 -15.75 16.09
C ASP A 220 -5.51 -14.84 14.84
N ILE A 221 -4.58 -15.05 13.92
CA ILE A 221 -4.50 -14.32 12.66
C ILE A 221 -5.74 -14.59 11.80
N ILE A 222 -6.12 -15.87 11.66
CA ILE A 222 -7.26 -16.28 10.80
C ILE A 222 -8.54 -15.66 11.32
N GLY A 223 -8.88 -15.87 12.59
CA GLY A 223 -10.10 -15.30 13.16
C GLY A 223 -10.14 -13.78 13.15
N THR A 224 -8.96 -13.12 13.23
CA THR A 224 -8.90 -11.66 13.12
C THR A 224 -9.20 -11.18 11.70
N ILE A 225 -8.68 -11.85 10.67
CA ILE A 225 -8.96 -11.52 9.27
C ILE A 225 -10.44 -11.76 8.97
N GLU A 226 -10.99 -12.93 9.33
CA GLU A 226 -12.41 -13.27 9.15
C GLU A 226 -13.34 -12.26 9.85
N GLU A 227 -13.01 -11.80 11.06
CA GLU A 227 -13.77 -10.79 11.78
C GLU A 227 -13.79 -9.45 11.02
N LEU A 228 -12.66 -9.02 10.47
CA LEU A 228 -12.56 -7.78 9.69
C LEU A 228 -13.25 -7.88 8.33
N GLU A 229 -13.21 -9.03 7.67
CA GLU A 229 -13.92 -9.28 6.40
C GLU A 229 -15.44 -9.24 6.55
N ASN A 230 -15.96 -9.67 7.68
CA ASN A 230 -17.41 -9.74 7.96
C ASN A 230 -18.04 -8.41 8.41
N LEU A 231 -17.37 -7.27 8.22
CA LEU A 231 -17.87 -5.93 8.54
C LEU A 231 -18.86 -5.39 7.50
#